data_b9216d7453a2f4fc57d74ffc61b0dce1
#
_entry.id   b9216d7453a2f4fc57d74ffc61b0dce1
#
_cell.length_a   1.000
_cell.length_b   1.000
_cell.length_c   1.000
_cell.angle_alpha   90.00
_cell.angle_beta   90.00
_cell.angle_gamma   90.00
#
_symmetry.space_group_name_H-M   'P 1'
#
loop_
_entity.id
_entity.type
_entity.pdbx_description
1 polymer ?
#
loop_
_entity_poly.entity_id
_entity_poly.type
_entity_poly.pdbx_seq_one_letter_code
_entity_poly.pdbx_strand_id
1 'polypeptide(L)'
;IRQYYCRTRSRLSKFKTNMLLGHYYDKFELEAGCDEAGRGCLAGSVYAAAVVFPREYRNDALNDSKKLTARQRYELREIVKCDALAWAVGVVAPEEIDRINILNASILAMHRALDGLKLRPEAVIVDGNRFKPYHDLPYTTIVKGDGKYLSIAAASILAKTYRDDYMDGLAGEYPQYDWKSNKGYPTKKHREAIRKYGVTPYHRMTFNLLGGTGELSIDFKD
;
A
#
# COMPACT_ATOMS: atom_id res chain seq x y z
N ILE A 1 0.90 -18.19 27.33
CA ILE A 1 1.05 -17.30 26.14
C ILE A 1 2.29 -16.44 26.43
N ARG A 2 3.45 -16.75 25.80
CA ARG A 2 4.68 -16.01 26.01
C ARG A 2 4.71 -14.77 25.12
N GLN A 3 4.66 -13.58 25.75
CA GLN A 3 4.94 -12.28 25.13
C GLN A 3 6.43 -12.22 24.74
N TYR A 4 6.73 -12.27 23.45
CA TYR A 4 8.02 -11.82 22.93
C TYR A 4 7.90 -10.33 22.56
N TYR A 5 8.15 -9.45 23.52
CA TYR A 5 8.38 -8.03 23.24
C TYR A 5 9.73 -7.89 22.51
N CYS A 6 9.68 -7.42 21.27
CA CYS A 6 10.90 -7.10 20.51
C CYS A 6 11.62 -5.91 21.15
N ARG A 7 12.90 -6.13 21.59
CA ARG A 7 13.71 -5.16 22.34
C ARG A 7 14.37 -4.08 21.46
N THR A 8 13.62 -3.32 20.65
CA THR A 8 14.19 -2.19 19.88
C THR A 8 13.58 -0.83 20.25
N ARG A 9 13.18 -0.65 21.52
CA ARG A 9 12.48 0.55 22.01
C ARG A 9 13.31 1.83 22.23
N SER A 10 14.62 1.92 21.90
CA SER A 10 15.44 2.98 22.50
C SER A 10 15.91 4.13 21.61
N ARG A 11 15.43 4.33 20.36
CA ARG A 11 15.96 5.42 19.50
C ARG A 11 14.96 6.37 18.84
N LEU A 12 13.65 6.24 19.02
CA LEU A 12 12.67 7.05 18.28
C LEU A 12 11.94 8.16 19.10
N SER A 13 12.50 8.63 20.20
CA SER A 13 11.84 9.53 21.15
C SER A 13 11.91 11.03 20.84
N LYS A 14 11.91 11.49 19.58
CA LYS A 14 12.02 12.94 19.27
C LYS A 14 10.99 13.52 18.31
N PHE A 15 9.84 12.92 18.12
CA PHE A 15 8.81 13.52 17.28
C PHE A 15 7.55 13.83 18.08
N LYS A 16 7.24 15.14 18.25
CA LYS A 16 5.89 15.58 18.62
C LYS A 16 4.99 15.35 17.41
N THR A 17 4.30 14.25 17.36
CA THR A 17 3.31 13.92 16.35
C THR A 17 1.94 13.79 17.01
N ASN A 18 0.89 14.22 16.34
CA ASN A 18 -0.47 13.92 16.78
C ASN A 18 -0.58 12.40 16.93
N MET A 19 -0.91 11.97 18.15
CA MET A 19 -1.09 10.55 18.45
C MET A 19 -2.23 9.99 17.59
N LEU A 20 -1.97 8.92 16.85
CA LEU A 20 -3.00 8.23 16.09
C LEU A 20 -3.94 7.46 17.03
N LEU A 21 -5.21 7.35 16.62
CA LEU A 21 -6.21 6.60 17.35
C LEU A 21 -5.98 5.09 17.19
N GLY A 22 -6.30 4.32 18.23
CA GLY A 22 -6.21 2.87 18.21
C GLY A 22 -7.28 2.24 17.33
N HIS A 23 -8.51 2.24 17.80
CA HIS A 23 -9.67 1.65 17.11
C HIS A 23 -10.70 2.72 16.75
N TYR A 24 -11.44 2.46 15.66
CA TYR A 24 -12.61 3.23 15.25
C TYR A 24 -13.89 2.71 15.95
N TYR A 25 -14.05 1.39 15.99
CA TYR A 25 -15.22 0.76 16.59
C TYR A 25 -14.97 0.41 18.05
N ASP A 26 -15.81 0.93 18.96
CA ASP A 26 -15.69 0.65 20.39
C ASP A 26 -16.05 -0.79 20.79
N LYS A 27 -16.92 -1.43 20.00
CA LYS A 27 -17.50 -2.74 20.32
C LYS A 27 -16.71 -3.95 19.83
N PHE A 28 -15.69 -3.75 18.99
CA PHE A 28 -14.92 -4.84 18.38
C PHE A 28 -13.49 -4.89 18.94
N GLU A 29 -13.00 -6.08 19.19
CA GLU A 29 -11.61 -6.32 19.64
C GLU A 29 -10.64 -6.48 18.46
N LEU A 30 -11.12 -7.07 17.36
CA LEU A 30 -10.32 -7.38 16.18
C LEU A 30 -10.72 -6.49 14.99
N GLU A 31 -10.18 -5.29 14.95
CA GLU A 31 -10.40 -4.34 13.86
C GLU A 31 -9.22 -4.34 12.89
N ALA A 32 -9.48 -4.61 11.59
CA ALA A 32 -8.47 -4.54 10.55
C ALA A 32 -8.45 -3.14 9.92
N GLY A 33 -7.27 -2.52 9.83
CA GLY A 33 -7.04 -1.32 9.02
C GLY A 33 -6.46 -1.68 7.67
N CYS A 34 -6.98 -1.08 6.59
CA CYS A 34 -6.54 -1.32 5.21
C CYS A 34 -6.12 -0.03 4.51
N ASP A 35 -5.06 -0.12 3.70
CA ASP A 35 -4.61 0.93 2.78
C ASP A 35 -3.94 0.32 1.56
N GLU A 36 -3.80 1.11 0.47
CA GLU A 36 -3.16 0.69 -0.77
C GLU A 36 -2.01 1.60 -1.20
N ALA A 37 -1.14 1.06 -2.07
CA ALA A 37 -0.04 1.77 -2.71
C ALA A 37 0.03 1.49 -4.21
N GLY A 38 0.34 2.52 -4.99
CA GLY A 38 0.61 2.37 -6.42
C GLY A 38 -0.58 2.66 -7.34
N ARG A 39 -1.67 3.26 -6.89
CA ARG A 39 -2.84 3.59 -7.76
C ARG A 39 -2.49 4.46 -8.95
N GLY A 40 -1.73 5.53 -8.74
CA GLY A 40 -1.40 6.51 -9.79
C GLY A 40 -0.18 6.15 -10.65
N CYS A 41 0.35 4.93 -10.54
CA CYS A 41 1.53 4.51 -11.30
C CYS A 41 1.16 4.02 -12.69
N LEU A 42 2.02 4.31 -13.68
CA LEU A 42 1.90 3.81 -15.06
C LEU A 42 2.34 2.36 -15.20
N ALA A 43 3.15 1.87 -14.27
CA ALA A 43 3.70 0.52 -14.29
C ALA A 43 3.69 -0.13 -12.90
N GLY A 44 3.67 -1.45 -12.90
CA GLY A 44 3.70 -2.29 -11.72
C GLY A 44 2.34 -2.51 -11.07
N SER A 45 2.29 -3.54 -10.23
CA SER A 45 1.10 -3.96 -9.50
C SER A 45 0.62 -2.90 -8.51
N VAL A 46 -0.67 -2.93 -8.15
CA VAL A 46 -1.19 -2.27 -6.97
C VAL A 46 -1.06 -3.23 -5.78
N TYR A 47 -0.60 -2.69 -4.67
CA TYR A 47 -0.42 -3.39 -3.40
C TYR A 47 -1.38 -2.83 -2.37
N ALA A 48 -2.00 -3.67 -1.58
CA ALA A 48 -2.72 -3.27 -0.39
C ALA A 48 -2.25 -4.11 0.80
N ALA A 49 -2.47 -3.59 2.00
CA ALA A 49 -2.22 -4.36 3.21
C ALA A 49 -3.42 -4.27 4.16
N ALA A 50 -3.54 -5.28 5.00
CA ALA A 50 -4.45 -5.32 6.13
C ALA A 50 -3.66 -5.58 7.41
N VAL A 51 -3.94 -4.83 8.48
CA VAL A 51 -3.23 -4.95 9.77
C VAL A 51 -4.25 -4.95 10.91
N VAL A 52 -4.09 -5.87 11.84
CA VAL A 52 -4.85 -5.95 13.09
C VAL A 52 -3.89 -5.80 14.26
N PHE A 53 -4.10 -4.80 15.11
CA PHE A 53 -3.36 -4.61 16.35
C PHE A 53 -4.19 -5.03 17.56
N PRO A 54 -3.52 -5.34 18.71
CA PRO A 54 -4.22 -5.39 20.00
C PRO A 54 -4.90 -4.04 20.28
N ARG A 55 -6.07 -4.05 20.90
CA ARG A 55 -6.85 -2.85 21.19
C ARG A 55 -6.07 -1.77 21.94
N GLU A 56 -5.23 -2.21 22.87
CA GLU A 56 -4.39 -1.32 23.69
C GLU A 56 -3.07 -0.90 23.01
N TYR A 57 -2.85 -1.30 21.76
CA TYR A 57 -1.63 -0.96 21.05
C TYR A 57 -1.46 0.54 20.89
N ARG A 58 -0.25 1.02 21.17
CA ARG A 58 0.15 2.42 20.98
C ARG A 58 1.57 2.48 20.43
N ASN A 59 1.77 3.31 19.43
CA ASN A 59 3.08 3.55 18.86
C ASN A 59 3.13 4.96 18.24
N ASP A 60 3.82 5.89 18.92
CA ASP A 60 3.91 7.29 18.51
C ASP A 60 4.78 7.51 17.26
N ALA A 61 5.55 6.51 16.86
CA ALA A 61 6.36 6.57 15.64
C ALA A 61 5.55 6.26 14.36
N LEU A 62 4.39 5.60 14.50
CA LEU A 62 3.48 5.38 13.36
C LEU A 62 2.82 6.71 12.99
N ASN A 63 2.87 7.04 11.71
CA ASN A 63 2.26 8.24 11.14
C ASN A 63 1.99 8.02 9.65
N ASP A 64 1.31 8.98 9.01
CA ASP A 64 1.16 9.06 7.55
C ASP A 64 2.48 8.71 6.85
N SER A 65 2.47 7.65 6.06
CA SER A 65 3.66 7.09 5.42
C SER A 65 4.38 8.08 4.50
N LYS A 66 3.67 9.11 4.03
CA LYS A 66 4.21 10.18 3.18
C LYS A 66 5.09 11.18 3.95
N LYS A 67 4.90 11.26 5.29
CA LYS A 67 5.71 12.11 6.18
C LYS A 67 6.98 11.40 6.66
N LEU A 68 7.10 10.11 6.42
CA LEU A 68 8.22 9.28 6.83
C LEU A 68 9.26 9.18 5.72
N THR A 69 10.54 9.19 6.08
CA THR A 69 11.62 8.83 5.15
C THR A 69 11.55 7.35 4.76
N ALA A 70 12.18 6.96 3.65
CA ALA A 70 12.24 5.56 3.24
C ALA A 70 12.81 4.68 4.38
N ARG A 71 13.93 5.09 4.99
CA ARG A 71 14.54 4.37 6.12
C ARG A 71 13.57 4.15 7.28
N GLN A 72 12.85 5.19 7.69
CA GLN A 72 11.85 5.09 8.77
C GLN A 72 10.72 4.13 8.42
N ARG A 73 10.24 4.13 7.15
CA ARG A 73 9.22 3.17 6.72
C ARG A 73 9.70 1.73 6.82
N TYR A 74 10.94 1.44 6.43
CA TYR A 74 11.49 0.07 6.55
C TYR A 74 11.72 -0.34 8.01
N GLU A 75 12.19 0.56 8.87
CA GLU A 75 12.30 0.31 10.31
C GLU A 75 10.93 0.03 10.94
N LEU A 76 9.91 0.83 10.62
CA LEU A 76 8.54 0.66 11.11
C LEU A 76 7.86 -0.58 10.54
N ARG A 77 8.16 -0.97 9.28
CA ARG A 77 7.66 -2.23 8.70
C ARG A 77 7.98 -3.43 9.58
N GLU A 78 9.20 -3.54 10.08
CA GLU A 78 9.60 -4.66 10.94
C GLU A 78 8.92 -4.59 12.31
N ILE A 79 8.72 -3.38 12.85
CA ILE A 79 7.96 -3.17 14.09
C ILE A 79 6.49 -3.60 13.90
N VAL A 80 5.84 -3.15 12.82
CA VAL A 80 4.45 -3.53 12.50
C VAL A 80 4.30 -5.04 12.38
N LYS A 81 5.21 -5.71 11.67
CA LYS A 81 5.20 -7.17 11.50
C LYS A 81 5.36 -7.93 12.81
N CYS A 82 6.11 -7.36 13.76
CA CYS A 82 6.34 -7.94 15.07
C CYS A 82 5.16 -7.72 16.02
N ASP A 83 4.60 -6.52 16.02
CA ASP A 83 3.62 -6.07 17.02
C ASP A 83 2.16 -6.37 16.64
N ALA A 84 1.86 -6.55 15.35
CA ALA A 84 0.51 -6.86 14.89
C ALA A 84 0.07 -8.28 15.31
N LEU A 85 -1.20 -8.43 15.69
CA LEU A 85 -1.83 -9.74 15.90
C LEU A 85 -1.90 -10.52 14.58
N ALA A 86 -2.18 -9.82 13.48
CA ALA A 86 -2.11 -10.33 12.12
C ALA A 86 -1.86 -9.19 11.14
N TRP A 87 -1.18 -9.52 10.05
CA TRP A 87 -1.04 -8.65 8.90
C TRP A 87 -0.91 -9.49 7.63
N ALA A 88 -1.32 -8.93 6.51
CA ALA A 88 -1.13 -9.53 5.19
C ALA A 88 -1.07 -8.45 4.11
N VAL A 89 -0.53 -8.85 2.95
CA VAL A 89 -0.43 -8.00 1.76
C VAL A 89 -1.17 -8.68 0.61
N GLY A 90 -2.02 -7.92 -0.07
CA GLY A 90 -2.71 -8.33 -1.27
C GLY A 90 -2.16 -7.58 -2.48
N VAL A 91 -2.11 -8.25 -3.61
CA VAL A 91 -1.51 -7.73 -4.85
C VAL A 91 -2.46 -7.97 -6.02
N VAL A 92 -2.56 -6.97 -6.91
CA VAL A 92 -3.26 -7.10 -8.20
C VAL A 92 -2.31 -6.63 -9.31
N ALA A 93 -2.11 -7.52 -10.29
CA ALA A 93 -1.17 -7.33 -11.39
C ALA A 93 -1.66 -6.29 -12.42
N PRO A 94 -0.78 -5.72 -13.24
CA PRO A 94 -1.15 -4.75 -14.28
C PRO A 94 -2.23 -5.25 -15.24
N GLU A 95 -2.17 -6.50 -15.66
CA GLU A 95 -3.18 -7.13 -16.54
C GLU A 95 -4.58 -7.14 -15.89
N GLU A 96 -4.66 -7.47 -14.59
CA GLU A 96 -5.94 -7.42 -13.88
C GLU A 96 -6.42 -5.99 -13.70
N ILE A 97 -5.50 -5.02 -13.45
CA ILE A 97 -5.83 -3.60 -13.35
C ILE A 97 -6.48 -3.12 -14.65
N ASP A 98 -5.91 -3.48 -15.79
CA ASP A 98 -6.43 -3.10 -17.12
C ASP A 98 -7.82 -3.73 -17.39
N ARG A 99 -8.06 -4.94 -16.90
CA ARG A 99 -9.34 -5.62 -17.05
C ARG A 99 -10.47 -5.04 -16.19
N ILE A 100 -10.19 -4.67 -14.93
CA ILE A 100 -11.23 -4.30 -13.95
C ILE A 100 -11.20 -2.84 -13.52
N ASN A 101 -10.29 -2.05 -14.03
CA ASN A 101 -9.86 -0.69 -13.68
C ASN A 101 -9.21 -0.56 -12.28
N ILE A 102 -8.51 0.55 -12.07
CA ILE A 102 -7.69 0.76 -10.86
C ILE A 102 -8.51 0.89 -9.57
N LEU A 103 -9.74 1.41 -9.62
CA LEU A 103 -10.59 1.49 -8.43
C LEU A 103 -10.96 0.08 -7.94
N ASN A 104 -11.47 -0.76 -8.83
CA ASN A 104 -11.83 -2.14 -8.50
C ASN A 104 -10.58 -2.97 -8.14
N ALA A 105 -9.45 -2.75 -8.81
CA ALA A 105 -8.19 -3.41 -8.50
C ALA A 105 -7.66 -3.06 -7.10
N SER A 106 -7.77 -1.80 -6.67
CA SER A 106 -7.39 -1.38 -5.31
C SER A 106 -8.26 -2.08 -4.26
N ILE A 107 -9.57 -2.14 -4.48
CA ILE A 107 -10.49 -2.84 -3.57
C ILE A 107 -10.21 -4.35 -3.56
N LEU A 108 -9.96 -4.96 -4.72
CA LEU A 108 -9.60 -6.37 -4.80
C LEU A 108 -8.27 -6.67 -4.07
N ALA A 109 -7.28 -5.78 -4.17
CA ALA A 109 -6.03 -5.91 -3.43
C ALA A 109 -6.27 -5.87 -1.92
N MET A 110 -7.16 -4.99 -1.43
CA MET A 110 -7.55 -4.94 -0.01
C MET A 110 -8.28 -6.23 0.41
N HIS A 111 -9.20 -6.75 -0.41
CA HIS A 111 -9.87 -8.03 -0.14
C HIS A 111 -8.86 -9.18 -0.07
N ARG A 112 -7.91 -9.26 -1.00
CA ARG A 112 -6.81 -10.25 -0.96
C ARG A 112 -5.93 -10.12 0.28
N ALA A 113 -5.71 -8.89 0.76
CA ALA A 113 -4.99 -8.67 2.02
C ALA A 113 -5.82 -9.17 3.22
N LEU A 114 -7.11 -8.92 3.25
CA LEU A 114 -8.01 -9.44 4.29
C LEU A 114 -8.09 -10.98 4.26
N ASP A 115 -8.18 -11.60 3.07
CA ASP A 115 -8.15 -13.06 2.90
C ASP A 115 -6.85 -13.68 3.42
N GLY A 116 -5.74 -12.96 3.31
CA GLY A 116 -4.43 -13.41 3.76
C GLY A 116 -4.18 -13.31 5.27
N LEU A 117 -5.08 -12.69 6.04
CA LEU A 117 -4.95 -12.59 7.49
C LEU A 117 -5.06 -13.98 8.16
N LYS A 118 -4.18 -14.25 9.11
CA LYS A 118 -4.20 -15.51 9.90
C LYS A 118 -5.29 -15.54 10.98
N LEU A 119 -6.03 -14.46 11.13
CA LEU A 119 -7.20 -14.36 11.99
C LEU A 119 -8.31 -13.62 11.23
N ARG A 120 -9.57 -13.93 11.55
CA ARG A 120 -10.74 -13.21 10.98
C ARG A 120 -10.99 -11.94 11.79
N PRO A 121 -10.93 -10.74 11.17
CA PRO A 121 -11.33 -9.52 11.87
C PRO A 121 -12.85 -9.50 12.09
N GLU A 122 -13.29 -8.67 13.03
CA GLU A 122 -14.71 -8.44 13.34
C GLU A 122 -15.25 -7.19 12.63
N ALA A 123 -14.35 -6.28 12.24
CA ALA A 123 -14.66 -5.07 11.49
C ALA A 123 -13.46 -4.62 10.66
N VAL A 124 -13.72 -3.77 9.65
CA VAL A 124 -12.71 -3.23 8.76
C VAL A 124 -12.80 -1.71 8.70
N ILE A 125 -11.66 -1.02 8.83
CA ILE A 125 -11.52 0.40 8.52
C ILE A 125 -10.56 0.57 7.33
N VAL A 126 -10.91 1.46 6.40
CA VAL A 126 -10.23 1.56 5.11
C VAL A 126 -9.82 3.01 4.85
N ASP A 127 -8.59 3.26 4.39
CA ASP A 127 -8.23 4.59 3.90
C ASP A 127 -9.05 4.98 2.66
N GLY A 128 -9.42 6.26 2.59
CA GLY A 128 -10.15 6.81 1.44
C GLY A 128 -11.66 6.87 1.62
N ASN A 129 -12.39 6.85 0.49
CA ASN A 129 -13.85 7.02 0.45
C ASN A 129 -14.57 5.99 -0.42
N ARG A 130 -13.88 4.95 -0.87
CA ARG A 130 -14.40 3.91 -1.75
C ARG A 130 -13.95 2.53 -1.28
N PHE A 131 -14.91 1.69 -0.97
CA PHE A 131 -14.72 0.28 -0.65
C PHE A 131 -15.96 -0.50 -1.08
N LYS A 132 -15.88 -1.81 -1.18
CA LYS A 132 -17.01 -2.71 -1.41
C LYS A 132 -17.14 -3.65 -0.23
N PRO A 133 -18.36 -4.11 0.12
CA PRO A 133 -18.55 -5.07 1.19
C PRO A 133 -17.57 -6.25 1.05
N TYR A 134 -17.00 -6.65 2.18
CA TYR A 134 -16.15 -7.81 2.32
C TYR A 134 -16.84 -8.80 3.24
N HIS A 135 -17.45 -9.82 2.62
CA HIS A 135 -18.35 -10.74 3.31
C HIS A 135 -19.45 -9.98 4.10
N ASP A 136 -19.73 -10.42 5.30
CA ASP A 136 -20.71 -9.85 6.26
C ASP A 136 -20.10 -8.87 7.27
N LEU A 137 -18.82 -8.49 7.07
CA LEU A 137 -18.12 -7.63 8.03
C LEU A 137 -18.57 -6.17 7.91
N PRO A 138 -18.85 -5.50 9.03
CA PRO A 138 -19.03 -4.06 9.06
C PRO A 138 -17.73 -3.36 8.63
N TYR A 139 -17.87 -2.31 7.83
CA TYR A 139 -16.72 -1.51 7.42
C TYR A 139 -17.02 -0.02 7.44
N THR A 140 -15.96 0.78 7.58
CA THR A 140 -16.02 2.24 7.46
C THR A 140 -14.86 2.73 6.62
N THR A 141 -15.14 3.62 5.65
CA THR A 141 -14.11 4.32 4.88
C THR A 141 -13.75 5.64 5.58
N ILE A 142 -12.47 5.94 5.69
CA ILE A 142 -11.96 7.08 6.45
C ILE A 142 -10.98 7.87 5.60
N VAL A 143 -11.40 9.05 5.14
CA VAL A 143 -10.54 9.92 4.34
C VAL A 143 -9.33 10.38 5.16
N LYS A 144 -8.11 10.14 4.62
CA LYS A 144 -6.82 10.33 5.29
C LYS A 144 -6.73 9.53 6.59
N GLY A 145 -7.18 8.29 6.54
CA GLY A 145 -7.19 7.37 7.66
C GLY A 145 -5.78 7.00 8.13
N ASP A 146 -4.81 6.97 7.22
CA ASP A 146 -3.38 6.79 7.48
C ASP A 146 -2.77 7.85 8.44
N GLY A 147 -3.39 9.03 8.50
CA GLY A 147 -3.03 10.07 9.46
C GLY A 147 -3.91 10.10 10.71
N LYS A 148 -4.83 9.15 10.90
CA LYS A 148 -5.82 9.15 11.99
C LYS A 148 -5.80 7.86 12.83
N TYR A 149 -5.61 6.69 12.21
CA TYR A 149 -5.72 5.36 12.84
C TYR A 149 -4.44 4.55 12.67
N LEU A 150 -3.98 3.92 13.75
CA LEU A 150 -2.73 3.15 13.80
C LEU A 150 -2.73 1.98 12.81
N SER A 151 -3.83 1.23 12.71
CA SER A 151 -3.94 0.08 11.82
C SER A 151 -3.90 0.48 10.33
N ILE A 152 -4.53 1.61 9.95
CA ILE A 152 -4.45 2.14 8.58
C ILE A 152 -3.05 2.66 8.28
N ALA A 153 -2.42 3.42 9.20
CA ALA A 153 -1.04 3.90 9.04
C ALA A 153 -0.05 2.74 8.85
N ALA A 154 -0.21 1.68 9.62
CA ALA A 154 0.59 0.47 9.50
C ALA A 154 0.37 -0.23 8.16
N ALA A 155 -0.89 -0.35 7.71
CA ALA A 155 -1.22 -0.90 6.40
C ALA A 155 -0.59 -0.08 5.26
N SER A 156 -0.63 1.25 5.34
CA SER A 156 0.04 2.17 4.42
C SER A 156 1.54 1.88 4.31
N ILE A 157 2.22 1.72 5.45
CA ILE A 157 3.66 1.42 5.50
C ILE A 157 3.94 0.05 4.86
N LEU A 158 3.15 -0.99 5.17
CA LEU A 158 3.33 -2.31 4.57
C LEU A 158 3.10 -2.26 3.06
N ALA A 159 1.95 -1.76 2.61
CA ALA A 159 1.62 -1.68 1.19
C ALA A 159 2.70 -0.93 0.40
N LYS A 160 3.18 0.22 0.93
CA LYS A 160 4.21 1.04 0.30
C LYS A 160 5.56 0.34 0.24
N THR A 161 6.03 -0.24 1.33
CA THR A 161 7.37 -0.84 1.38
C THR A 161 7.45 -2.15 0.57
N TYR A 162 6.42 -3.00 0.61
CA TYR A 162 6.37 -4.20 -0.23
C TYR A 162 6.29 -3.85 -1.72
N ARG A 163 5.55 -2.80 -2.07
CA ARG A 163 5.53 -2.33 -3.45
C ARG A 163 6.86 -1.73 -3.89
N ASP A 164 7.54 -0.99 -3.02
CA ASP A 164 8.85 -0.41 -3.34
C ASP A 164 9.88 -1.51 -3.60
N ASP A 165 9.90 -2.59 -2.78
CA ASP A 165 10.76 -3.76 -3.01
C ASP A 165 10.48 -4.43 -4.36
N TYR A 166 9.21 -4.62 -4.72
CA TYR A 166 8.81 -5.18 -6.01
C TYR A 166 9.31 -4.30 -7.17
N MET A 167 9.13 -2.98 -7.08
CA MET A 167 9.59 -2.05 -8.12
C MET A 167 11.11 -1.97 -8.21
N ASP A 168 11.83 -2.16 -7.11
CA ASP A 168 13.30 -2.25 -7.10
C ASP A 168 13.79 -3.52 -7.81
N GLY A 169 13.10 -4.64 -7.64
CA GLY A 169 13.35 -5.86 -8.40
C GLY A 169 13.20 -5.63 -9.92
N LEU A 170 12.05 -5.08 -10.33
CA LEU A 170 11.79 -4.77 -11.74
C LEU A 170 12.76 -3.74 -12.33
N ALA A 171 13.27 -2.81 -11.53
CA ALA A 171 14.26 -1.84 -11.99
C ALA A 171 15.59 -2.49 -12.36
N GLY A 172 15.90 -3.65 -11.78
CA GLY A 172 17.07 -4.46 -12.19
C GLY A 172 16.91 -5.07 -13.57
N GLU A 173 15.69 -5.52 -13.91
CA GLU A 173 15.38 -6.12 -15.22
C GLU A 173 15.17 -5.05 -16.31
N TYR A 174 14.61 -3.89 -15.95
CA TYR A 174 14.25 -2.81 -16.87
C TYR A 174 14.86 -1.46 -16.45
N PRO A 175 16.19 -1.33 -16.40
CA PRO A 175 16.87 -0.12 -15.88
C PRO A 175 16.57 1.15 -16.66
N GLN A 176 16.18 1.04 -17.94
CA GLN A 176 15.87 2.17 -18.82
C GLN A 176 14.66 3.00 -18.41
N TYR A 177 13.74 2.47 -17.56
CA TYR A 177 12.53 3.19 -17.12
C TYR A 177 12.72 3.97 -15.82
N ASP A 178 13.90 3.92 -15.20
CA ASP A 178 14.23 4.59 -13.93
C ASP A 178 13.26 4.22 -12.78
N TRP A 179 12.75 2.96 -12.78
CA TRP A 179 11.78 2.49 -11.77
C TRP A 179 12.35 2.41 -10.36
N LYS A 180 13.67 2.31 -10.24
CA LYS A 180 14.36 2.42 -8.95
C LYS A 180 14.08 3.76 -8.27
N SER A 181 14.02 4.84 -9.03
CA SER A 181 13.75 6.20 -8.54
C SER A 181 12.25 6.52 -8.54
N ASN A 182 11.61 6.38 -9.69
CA ASN A 182 10.23 6.82 -9.88
C ASN A 182 9.16 5.81 -9.42
N LYS A 183 9.52 4.56 -9.08
CA LYS A 183 8.60 3.50 -8.61
C LYS A 183 7.36 3.29 -9.52
N GLY A 184 7.53 3.54 -10.83
CA GLY A 184 6.47 3.43 -11.83
C GLY A 184 5.55 4.65 -11.94
N TYR A 185 5.78 5.71 -11.18
CA TYR A 185 5.00 6.95 -11.26
C TYR A 185 5.22 7.68 -12.59
N PRO A 186 4.25 8.52 -13.04
CA PRO A 186 4.24 9.20 -14.34
C PRO A 186 5.21 10.40 -14.41
N THR A 187 6.49 10.19 -14.07
CA THR A 187 7.52 11.22 -14.19
C THR A 187 7.84 11.49 -15.66
N LYS A 188 8.43 12.67 -15.94
CA LYS A 188 8.89 13.02 -17.29
C LYS A 188 9.84 11.96 -17.84
N LYS A 189 10.82 11.52 -17.05
CA LYS A 189 11.77 10.47 -17.43
C LYS A 189 11.09 9.15 -17.77
N HIS A 190 10.09 8.73 -16.96
CA HIS A 190 9.36 7.49 -17.23
C HIS A 190 8.59 7.55 -18.55
N ARG A 191 7.90 8.68 -18.83
CA ARG A 191 7.20 8.88 -20.09
C ARG A 191 8.14 8.98 -21.31
N GLU A 192 9.30 9.62 -21.14
CA GLU A 192 10.36 9.66 -22.18
C GLU A 192 10.92 8.27 -22.45
N ALA A 193 11.12 7.45 -21.42
CA ALA A 193 11.56 6.06 -21.57
C ALA A 193 10.51 5.23 -22.32
N ILE A 194 9.22 5.40 -22.02
CA ILE A 194 8.13 4.73 -22.75
C ILE A 194 8.14 5.13 -24.23
N ARG A 195 8.31 6.43 -24.56
CA ARG A 195 8.42 6.86 -25.97
C ARG A 195 9.62 6.26 -26.70
N LYS A 196 10.73 6.10 -25.99
CA LYS A 196 11.99 5.63 -26.59
C LYS A 196 12.08 4.11 -26.71
N TYR A 197 11.62 3.40 -25.69
CA TYR A 197 11.84 1.94 -25.56
C TYR A 197 10.55 1.12 -25.65
N GLY A 198 9.40 1.79 -25.82
CA GLY A 198 8.09 1.12 -25.82
C GLY A 198 7.59 0.79 -24.43
N VAL A 199 6.63 -0.12 -24.37
CA VAL A 199 6.04 -0.63 -23.14
C VAL A 199 6.60 -2.01 -22.78
N THR A 200 6.40 -2.42 -21.53
CA THR A 200 6.69 -3.77 -21.03
C THR A 200 5.39 -4.41 -20.54
N PRO A 201 5.34 -5.72 -20.24
CA PRO A 201 4.18 -6.36 -19.65
C PRO A 201 3.76 -5.78 -18.29
N TYR A 202 4.61 -4.98 -17.67
CA TYR A 202 4.35 -4.32 -16.39
C TYR A 202 3.68 -2.96 -16.52
N HIS A 203 3.56 -2.40 -17.73
CA HIS A 203 2.82 -1.14 -17.96
C HIS A 203 1.32 -1.39 -17.99
N ARG A 204 0.56 -0.43 -17.46
CA ARG A 204 -0.91 -0.47 -17.41
C ARG A 204 -1.44 0.18 -18.67
N MET A 205 -1.86 -0.64 -19.62
CA MET A 205 -2.20 -0.20 -20.99
C MET A 205 -3.45 0.70 -21.07
N THR A 206 -4.33 0.59 -20.08
CA THR A 206 -5.52 1.46 -19.98
C THR A 206 -5.24 2.85 -19.41
N PHE A 207 -3.98 3.09 -18.95
CA PHE A 207 -3.58 4.40 -18.42
C PHE A 207 -3.04 5.30 -19.54
N ASN A 208 -3.16 6.63 -19.36
CA ASN A 208 -2.50 7.58 -20.26
C ASN A 208 -0.99 7.56 -20.07
N LEU A 209 -0.31 6.66 -20.78
CA LEU A 209 1.10 6.38 -20.64
C LEU A 209 2.00 7.54 -21.09
N LEU A 210 1.62 8.24 -22.17
CA LEU A 210 2.46 9.30 -22.75
C LEU A 210 2.16 10.69 -22.22
N GLY A 211 0.95 10.89 -21.62
CA GLY A 211 0.46 12.21 -21.23
C GLY A 211 0.09 13.08 -22.45
N GLY A 212 -0.67 14.14 -22.23
CA GLY A 212 -1.23 14.95 -23.32
C GLY A 212 -2.51 14.35 -23.89
N THR A 213 -3.10 15.01 -24.91
CA THR A 213 -4.34 14.61 -25.60
C THR A 213 -4.08 13.72 -26.82
N GLY A 214 -2.86 13.20 -27.02
CA GLY A 214 -2.45 12.41 -28.19
C GLY A 214 -2.79 10.92 -28.04
N GLU A 215 -3.39 10.34 -29.10
CA GLU A 215 -3.55 8.90 -29.24
C GLU A 215 -2.19 8.20 -29.32
N LEU A 216 -2.07 7.05 -28.67
CA LEU A 216 -0.92 6.17 -28.75
C LEU A 216 -0.89 5.50 -30.13
N SER A 217 -0.09 6.01 -31.07
CA SER A 217 0.43 5.15 -32.15
C SER A 217 1.69 4.43 -31.62
N ILE A 218 1.51 3.28 -31.02
CA ILE A 218 2.62 2.40 -30.65
C ILE A 218 2.81 1.46 -31.84
N ASP A 219 3.82 1.71 -32.66
CA ASP A 219 4.30 0.73 -33.63
C ASP A 219 4.96 -0.41 -32.90
N PHE A 220 4.27 -1.54 -32.79
CA PHE A 220 4.88 -2.80 -32.40
C PHE A 220 5.83 -3.21 -33.52
N LYS A 221 7.13 -3.02 -33.36
CA LYS A 221 8.11 -3.65 -34.23
C LYS A 221 8.15 -5.13 -33.88
N ASP A 222 7.74 -5.98 -34.84
CA ASP A 222 7.89 -7.44 -34.83
C ASP A 222 9.34 -7.87 -34.59
#